data_5c91c39a502deea5d44f7667addc933e
#
_entry.id   5c91c39a502deea5d44f7667addc933e
#
_cell.length_a   1.000
_cell.length_b   1.000
_cell.length_c   1.000
_cell.angle_alpha   90.00
_cell.angle_beta   90.00
_cell.angle_gamma   90.00
#
_symmetry.space_group_name_H-M   'P 1'
#
loop_
_entity.id
_entity.type
_entity.pdbx_description
1 polymer ?
#
loop_
_entity_poly.entity_id
_entity_poly.type
_entity_poly.pdbx_seq_one_letter_code
_entity_poly.pdbx_strand_id
1 'polypeptide(L)'
;MADKLSRKNIDKLGEVAKTYGAKGLAYSRLTAEGTSSSFEKFLTDAEKAALYAALNAETGDVLLIVSDADWVKACTALGQVRLDIARKHGLIDPDKFNFLWVVDFPLFEYSEQEGRWMAMHHPFTLPKAEDLDKVESDPGACHAVAYDIVLNGVRWAAARCVSTTPLCRIACSTPSALPRRRPARASAS
;
A
#
# COMPACT_ATOMS: atom_id res chain seq x y z
N MET A 1 -12.04 6.09 -19.80
CA MET A 1 -12.19 4.76 -19.12
C MET A 1 -13.64 4.46 -18.70
N ALA A 2 -14.46 5.47 -18.48
CA ALA A 2 -15.88 5.29 -18.09
C ALA A 2 -16.69 4.39 -19.04
N ASP A 3 -16.42 4.47 -20.36
CA ASP A 3 -17.10 3.65 -21.36
C ASP A 3 -16.70 2.17 -21.34
N LYS A 4 -15.50 1.87 -20.86
CA LYS A 4 -14.96 0.49 -20.77
C LYS A 4 -15.28 -0.20 -19.45
N LEU A 5 -15.55 0.56 -18.39
CA LEU A 5 -15.85 0.06 -17.04
C LEU A 5 -17.33 0.24 -16.73
N SER A 6 -18.16 -0.73 -17.14
CA SER A 6 -19.57 -0.79 -16.73
C SER A 6 -19.70 -1.05 -15.24
N ARG A 7 -20.87 -0.74 -14.65
CA ARG A 7 -21.18 -1.03 -13.24
C ARG A 7 -20.90 -2.49 -12.88
N LYS A 8 -21.31 -3.43 -13.74
CA LYS A 8 -21.04 -4.86 -13.55
C LYS A 8 -19.55 -5.20 -13.49
N ASN A 9 -18.71 -4.46 -14.26
CA ASN A 9 -17.27 -4.65 -14.21
C ASN A 9 -16.70 -4.10 -12.91
N ILE A 10 -17.22 -2.96 -12.42
CA ILE A 10 -16.80 -2.36 -11.14
C ILE A 10 -17.17 -3.28 -9.98
N ASP A 11 -18.37 -3.88 -10.00
CA ASP A 11 -18.80 -4.84 -8.97
C ASP A 11 -17.83 -6.06 -8.92
N LYS A 12 -17.42 -6.58 -10.09
CA LYS A 12 -16.39 -7.64 -10.16
C LYS A 12 -15.03 -7.21 -9.59
N LEU A 13 -14.63 -5.98 -9.83
CA LEU A 13 -13.42 -5.42 -9.23
C LEU A 13 -13.53 -5.30 -7.71
N GLY A 14 -14.74 -5.04 -7.21
CA GLY A 14 -15.05 -5.08 -5.79
C GLY A 14 -14.82 -6.46 -5.17
N GLU A 15 -15.18 -7.54 -5.87
CA GLU A 15 -14.86 -8.90 -5.41
C GLU A 15 -13.35 -9.18 -5.43
N VAL A 16 -12.62 -8.66 -6.42
CA VAL A 16 -11.15 -8.75 -6.42
C VAL A 16 -10.60 -8.03 -5.17
N ALA A 17 -11.04 -6.81 -4.88
CA ALA A 17 -10.59 -6.08 -3.70
C ALA A 17 -10.86 -6.86 -2.39
N LYS A 18 -12.04 -7.49 -2.26
CA LYS A 18 -12.40 -8.31 -1.09
C LYS A 18 -11.51 -9.54 -0.93
N THR A 19 -11.11 -10.18 -2.02
CA THR A 19 -10.18 -11.33 -2.01
C THR A 19 -8.85 -10.97 -1.34
N TYR A 20 -8.44 -9.70 -1.43
CA TYR A 20 -7.22 -9.18 -0.80
C TYR A 20 -7.50 -8.44 0.53
N GLY A 21 -8.62 -8.71 1.17
CA GLY A 21 -8.94 -8.28 2.53
C GLY A 21 -9.61 -6.92 2.65
N ALA A 22 -9.89 -6.22 1.54
CA ALA A 22 -10.65 -4.97 1.59
C ALA A 22 -12.13 -5.23 1.91
N LYS A 23 -12.77 -4.32 2.64
CA LYS A 23 -14.21 -4.40 2.95
C LYS A 23 -15.09 -4.14 1.73
N GLY A 24 -14.57 -3.44 0.71
CA GLY A 24 -15.26 -3.11 -0.51
C GLY A 24 -14.46 -2.15 -1.39
N LEU A 25 -15.06 -1.82 -2.53
CA LEU A 25 -14.52 -0.87 -3.50
C LEU A 25 -15.56 0.23 -3.72
N ALA A 26 -15.22 1.45 -3.36
CA ALA A 26 -16.02 2.62 -3.69
C ALA A 26 -15.61 3.15 -5.07
N TYR A 27 -16.56 3.72 -5.79
CA TYR A 27 -16.30 4.25 -7.13
C TYR A 27 -17.05 5.56 -7.39
N SER A 28 -16.48 6.35 -8.29
CA SER A 28 -17.14 7.45 -8.97
C SER A 28 -16.82 7.42 -10.46
N ARG A 29 -17.83 7.46 -11.28
CA ARG A 29 -17.76 7.38 -12.73
C ARG A 29 -18.20 8.72 -13.31
N LEU A 30 -17.27 9.43 -13.92
CA LEU A 30 -17.45 10.75 -14.48
C LEU A 30 -17.82 10.62 -15.97
N THR A 31 -19.03 10.95 -16.32
CA THR A 31 -19.50 10.91 -17.72
C THR A 31 -19.97 12.28 -18.18
N ALA A 32 -20.09 12.49 -19.48
CA ALA A 32 -20.62 13.73 -20.03
C ALA A 32 -22.09 13.98 -19.61
N GLU A 33 -22.82 12.91 -19.30
CA GLU A 33 -24.24 12.97 -18.89
C GLU A 33 -24.40 13.19 -17.39
N GLY A 34 -23.30 13.11 -16.60
CA GLY A 34 -23.28 13.27 -15.15
C GLY A 34 -22.42 12.27 -14.44
N THR A 35 -22.44 12.32 -13.12
CA THR A 35 -21.62 11.47 -12.26
C THR A 35 -22.46 10.35 -11.62
N SER A 36 -21.98 9.11 -11.73
CA SER A 36 -22.54 7.96 -11.01
C SER A 36 -21.54 7.46 -9.97
N SER A 37 -21.90 7.57 -8.70
CA SER A 37 -20.98 7.27 -7.60
C SER A 37 -21.65 6.48 -6.47
N SER A 38 -20.85 5.68 -5.77
CA SER A 38 -21.29 4.95 -4.57
C SER A 38 -21.14 5.77 -3.29
N PHE A 39 -20.37 6.86 -3.28
CA PHE A 39 -19.98 7.58 -2.06
C PHE A 39 -20.20 9.10 -2.09
N GLU A 40 -20.30 9.73 -3.27
CA GLU A 40 -20.36 11.19 -3.38
C GLU A 40 -21.55 11.85 -2.68
N LYS A 41 -22.62 11.11 -2.44
CA LYS A 41 -23.76 11.59 -1.65
C LYS A 41 -23.41 11.93 -0.19
N PHE A 42 -22.26 11.48 0.29
CA PHE A 42 -21.76 11.74 1.63
C PHE A 42 -20.75 12.89 1.68
N LEU A 43 -20.36 13.42 0.53
CA LEU A 43 -19.38 14.51 0.41
C LEU A 43 -20.06 15.84 0.08
N THR A 44 -19.52 16.89 0.62
CA THR A 44 -19.84 18.27 0.21
C THR A 44 -19.26 18.57 -1.19
N ASP A 45 -19.78 19.60 -1.85
CA ASP A 45 -19.28 19.97 -3.19
C ASP A 45 -17.82 20.44 -3.15
N ALA A 46 -17.38 21.07 -2.06
CA ALA A 46 -15.99 21.45 -1.85
C ALA A 46 -15.07 20.22 -1.73
N GLU A 47 -15.47 19.18 -1.00
CA GLU A 47 -14.71 17.93 -0.87
C GLU A 47 -14.63 17.16 -2.19
N LYS A 48 -15.73 17.13 -2.97
CA LYS A 48 -15.71 16.55 -4.32
C LYS A 48 -14.72 17.27 -5.23
N ALA A 49 -14.77 18.60 -5.25
CA ALA A 49 -13.87 19.41 -6.05
C ALA A 49 -12.40 19.19 -5.66
N ALA A 50 -12.10 19.13 -4.36
CA ALA A 50 -10.76 18.84 -3.85
C ALA A 50 -10.28 17.43 -4.24
N LEU A 51 -11.15 16.42 -4.15
CA LEU A 51 -10.85 15.05 -4.54
C LEU A 51 -10.52 14.95 -6.03
N TYR A 52 -11.35 15.56 -6.88
CA TYR A 52 -11.12 15.54 -8.33
C TYR A 52 -9.85 16.30 -8.73
N ALA A 53 -9.59 17.44 -8.09
CA ALA A 53 -8.36 18.20 -8.32
C ALA A 53 -7.12 17.40 -7.89
N ALA A 54 -7.15 16.74 -6.72
CA ALA A 54 -6.04 15.93 -6.22
C ALA A 54 -5.70 14.74 -7.12
N LEU A 55 -6.71 14.18 -7.79
CA LEU A 55 -6.55 13.03 -8.69
C LEU A 55 -6.42 13.44 -10.17
N ASN A 56 -6.46 14.74 -10.50
CA ASN A 56 -6.53 15.24 -11.86
C ASN A 56 -7.62 14.54 -12.69
N ALA A 57 -8.80 14.35 -12.07
CA ALA A 57 -9.87 13.58 -12.67
C ALA A 57 -10.64 14.39 -13.71
N GLU A 58 -10.86 13.80 -14.86
CA GLU A 58 -11.54 14.41 -16.00
C GLU A 58 -12.80 13.64 -16.38
N THR A 59 -13.67 14.29 -17.17
CA THR A 59 -14.84 13.62 -17.76
C THR A 59 -14.36 12.43 -18.62
N GLY A 60 -14.92 11.26 -18.38
CA GLY A 60 -14.51 10.00 -19.03
C GLY A 60 -13.68 9.10 -18.10
N ASP A 61 -13.36 9.57 -16.89
CA ASP A 61 -12.63 8.78 -15.91
C ASP A 61 -13.52 8.00 -14.95
N VAL A 62 -12.93 7.01 -14.32
CA VAL A 62 -13.50 6.24 -13.22
C VAL A 62 -12.55 6.28 -12.04
N LEU A 63 -12.99 6.84 -10.94
CA LEU A 63 -12.26 6.81 -9.68
C LEU A 63 -12.62 5.53 -8.93
N LEU A 64 -11.62 4.82 -8.45
CA LEU A 64 -11.76 3.63 -7.63
C LEU A 64 -11.03 3.86 -6.31
N ILE A 65 -11.74 3.66 -5.20
CA ILE A 65 -11.24 3.99 -3.87
C ILE A 65 -11.42 2.79 -2.96
N VAL A 66 -10.34 2.42 -2.27
CA VAL A 66 -10.35 1.46 -1.17
C VAL A 66 -10.03 2.19 0.11
N SER A 67 -10.83 1.96 1.15
CA SER A 67 -10.62 2.52 2.48
C SER A 67 -10.56 1.39 3.51
N ASP A 68 -9.49 1.35 4.28
CA ASP A 68 -9.31 0.44 5.41
C ASP A 68 -8.51 1.13 6.52
N ALA A 69 -8.68 0.69 7.77
CA ALA A 69 -7.88 1.16 8.90
C ALA A 69 -6.42 0.67 8.80
N ASP A 70 -6.22 -0.47 8.12
CA ASP A 70 -4.92 -1.02 7.79
C ASP A 70 -4.54 -0.57 6.37
N TRP A 71 -3.61 0.36 6.29
CA TRP A 71 -3.18 0.93 5.02
C TRP A 71 -2.53 -0.12 4.09
N VAL A 72 -1.87 -1.14 4.66
CA VAL A 72 -1.25 -2.22 3.87
C VAL A 72 -2.31 -3.02 3.13
N LYS A 73 -3.44 -3.33 3.79
CA LYS A 73 -4.59 -3.97 3.14
C LYS A 73 -5.18 -3.10 2.04
N ALA A 74 -5.38 -1.80 2.33
CA ALA A 74 -5.91 -0.87 1.35
C ALA A 74 -5.03 -0.78 0.10
N CYS A 75 -3.72 -0.60 0.28
CA CYS A 75 -2.75 -0.52 -0.83
C CYS A 75 -2.64 -1.85 -1.59
N THR A 76 -2.63 -2.99 -0.90
CA THR A 76 -2.55 -4.31 -1.54
C THR A 76 -3.79 -4.57 -2.40
N ALA A 77 -4.97 -4.35 -1.85
CA ALA A 77 -6.22 -4.55 -2.58
C ALA A 77 -6.32 -3.62 -3.80
N LEU A 78 -6.01 -2.33 -3.63
CA LEU A 78 -6.04 -1.36 -4.73
C LEU A 78 -4.98 -1.67 -5.80
N GLY A 79 -3.79 -2.13 -5.39
CA GLY A 79 -2.74 -2.58 -6.28
C GLY A 79 -3.19 -3.75 -7.18
N GLN A 80 -3.90 -4.72 -6.61
CA GLN A 80 -4.43 -5.87 -7.37
C GLN A 80 -5.58 -5.45 -8.30
N VAL A 81 -6.46 -4.57 -7.87
CA VAL A 81 -7.50 -3.97 -8.73
C VAL A 81 -6.87 -3.26 -9.92
N ARG A 82 -5.80 -2.47 -9.69
CA ARG A 82 -5.05 -1.80 -10.76
C ARG A 82 -4.48 -2.80 -11.78
N LEU A 83 -3.85 -3.87 -11.31
CA LEU A 83 -3.27 -4.90 -12.16
C LEU A 83 -4.33 -5.66 -12.96
N ASP A 84 -5.47 -5.98 -12.34
CA ASP A 84 -6.59 -6.66 -13.01
C ASP A 84 -7.15 -5.82 -14.16
N ILE A 85 -7.36 -4.52 -13.92
CA ILE A 85 -7.78 -3.58 -14.96
C ILE A 85 -6.74 -3.49 -16.07
N ALA A 86 -5.47 -3.32 -15.72
CA ALA A 86 -4.41 -3.16 -16.70
C ALA A 86 -4.28 -4.38 -17.64
N ARG A 87 -4.39 -5.59 -17.07
CA ARG A 87 -4.36 -6.83 -17.85
C ARG A 87 -5.61 -6.99 -18.75
N LYS A 88 -6.81 -6.76 -18.20
CA LYS A 88 -8.07 -6.93 -18.94
C LYS A 88 -8.25 -5.94 -20.09
N HIS A 89 -7.68 -4.76 -19.95
CA HIS A 89 -7.81 -3.70 -20.96
C HIS A 89 -6.55 -3.51 -21.83
N GLY A 90 -5.55 -4.39 -21.71
CA GLY A 90 -4.34 -4.35 -22.53
C GLY A 90 -3.53 -3.05 -22.32
N LEU A 91 -3.51 -2.52 -21.09
CA LEU A 91 -2.78 -1.30 -20.77
C LEU A 91 -1.29 -1.55 -20.49
N ILE A 92 -0.89 -2.81 -20.39
CA ILE A 92 0.51 -3.20 -20.19
C ILE A 92 1.10 -3.44 -21.57
N ASP A 93 2.06 -2.59 -21.94
CA ASP A 93 2.81 -2.74 -23.19
C ASP A 93 3.96 -3.74 -22.97
N PRO A 94 3.95 -4.90 -23.64
CA PRO A 94 4.96 -5.93 -23.45
C PRO A 94 6.34 -5.54 -23.99
N ASP A 95 6.40 -4.56 -24.89
CA ASP A 95 7.64 -4.11 -25.54
C ASP A 95 8.35 -2.99 -24.75
N LYS A 96 7.72 -2.51 -23.67
CA LYS A 96 8.32 -1.53 -22.76
C LYS A 96 8.98 -2.20 -21.56
N PHE A 97 10.19 -1.76 -21.24
CA PHE A 97 10.95 -2.19 -20.08
C PHE A 97 10.97 -1.06 -19.05
N ASN A 98 10.01 -1.11 -18.12
CA ASN A 98 9.88 -0.10 -17.06
C ASN A 98 10.50 -0.63 -15.76
N PHE A 99 11.67 -0.10 -15.41
CA PHE A 99 12.35 -0.41 -14.16
C PHE A 99 11.93 0.58 -13.07
N LEU A 100 11.82 0.06 -11.84
CA LEU A 100 11.70 0.87 -10.64
C LEU A 100 12.43 0.22 -9.46
N TRP A 101 12.82 1.04 -8.51
CA TRP A 101 13.36 0.61 -7.24
C TRP A 101 12.26 0.64 -6.19
N VAL A 102 12.14 -0.43 -5.42
CA VAL A 102 11.38 -0.44 -4.17
C VAL A 102 12.39 -0.30 -3.05
N VAL A 103 12.21 0.70 -2.21
CA VAL A 103 13.09 1.06 -1.10
C VAL A 103 12.29 1.25 0.18
N ASP A 104 12.96 1.51 1.28
CA ASP A 104 12.33 1.83 2.57
C ASP A 104 11.45 0.71 3.11
N PHE A 105 11.93 -0.53 2.95
CA PHE A 105 11.25 -1.66 3.54
C PHE A 105 11.21 -1.55 5.07
N PRO A 106 10.09 -1.89 5.73
CA PRO A 106 10.05 -2.04 7.17
C PRO A 106 11.12 -3.04 7.65
N LEU A 107 11.81 -2.71 8.73
CA LEU A 107 12.79 -3.60 9.34
C LEU A 107 12.10 -4.74 10.09
N PHE A 108 10.98 -4.42 10.76
CA PHE A 108 10.20 -5.33 11.57
C PHE A 108 8.73 -5.35 11.17
N GLU A 109 8.09 -6.46 11.43
CA GLU A 109 6.64 -6.62 11.40
C GLU A 109 6.15 -7.16 12.74
N TYR A 110 4.93 -6.78 13.15
CA TYR A 110 4.34 -7.27 14.38
C TYR A 110 3.55 -8.55 14.12
N SER A 111 3.95 -9.65 14.76
CA SER A 111 3.22 -10.91 14.70
C SER A 111 2.13 -10.92 15.76
N GLU A 112 0.87 -10.90 15.36
CA GLU A 112 -0.29 -11.03 16.27
C GLU A 112 -0.30 -12.40 16.94
N GLN A 113 0.20 -13.44 16.26
CA GLN A 113 0.23 -14.82 16.80
C GLN A 113 1.26 -14.97 17.92
N GLU A 114 2.42 -14.35 17.76
CA GLU A 114 3.51 -14.42 18.74
C GLU A 114 3.51 -13.25 19.72
N GLY A 115 2.68 -12.22 19.49
CA GLY A 115 2.58 -11.05 20.35
C GLY A 115 3.85 -10.19 20.39
N ARG A 116 4.72 -10.27 19.35
CA ARG A 116 6.03 -9.61 19.33
C ARG A 116 6.42 -9.09 17.95
N TRP A 117 7.41 -8.21 17.93
CA TRP A 117 8.06 -7.76 16.71
C TRP A 117 9.01 -8.84 16.18
N MET A 118 8.94 -9.08 14.87
CA MET A 118 9.79 -10.02 14.14
C MET A 118 10.51 -9.30 13.01
N ALA A 119 11.73 -9.75 12.68
CA ALA A 119 12.42 -9.24 11.50
C ALA A 119 11.62 -9.59 10.23
N MET A 120 11.28 -8.58 9.42
CA MET A 120 10.44 -8.77 8.23
C MET A 120 11.15 -9.62 7.16
N HIS A 121 12.45 -9.45 6.98
CA HIS A 121 13.22 -10.16 5.95
C HIS A 121 14.23 -11.13 6.54
N HIS A 122 15.16 -10.63 7.34
CA HIS A 122 16.23 -11.45 7.93
C HIS A 122 16.74 -10.78 9.20
N PRO A 123 17.04 -11.55 10.26
CA PRO A 123 17.50 -11.00 11.55
C PRO A 123 18.76 -10.15 11.48
N PHE A 124 19.57 -10.32 10.44
CA PHE A 124 20.83 -9.58 10.28
C PHE A 124 20.71 -8.43 9.27
N THR A 125 19.51 -8.08 8.85
CA THR A 125 19.32 -6.92 7.97
C THR A 125 19.71 -5.64 8.72
N LEU A 126 20.49 -4.79 8.07
CA LEU A 126 20.96 -3.53 8.64
C LEU A 126 19.78 -2.53 8.67
N PRO A 127 19.48 -1.92 9.82
CA PRO A 127 18.59 -0.77 9.88
C PRO A 127 19.22 0.45 9.21
N LYS A 128 18.39 1.39 8.75
CA LYS A 128 18.87 2.70 8.32
C LYS A 128 19.57 3.42 9.49
N ALA A 129 20.61 4.21 9.17
CA ALA A 129 21.38 4.92 10.19
C ALA A 129 20.51 5.87 11.02
N GLU A 130 19.50 6.49 10.41
CA GLU A 130 18.54 7.42 11.03
C GLU A 130 17.54 6.74 11.96
N ASP A 131 17.42 5.42 11.90
CA ASP A 131 16.47 4.64 12.67
C ASP A 131 17.13 3.80 13.78
N LEU A 132 18.48 3.85 13.91
CA LEU A 132 19.22 3.06 14.89
C LEU A 132 18.75 3.26 16.32
N ASP A 133 18.46 4.50 16.70
CA ASP A 133 18.02 4.86 18.05
C ASP A 133 16.56 4.44 18.32
N LYS A 134 15.81 4.12 17.26
CA LYS A 134 14.39 3.73 17.36
C LYS A 134 14.19 2.22 17.44
N VAL A 135 15.21 1.42 17.18
CA VAL A 135 15.10 -0.05 17.08
C VAL A 135 14.45 -0.66 18.32
N GLU A 136 14.74 -0.13 19.51
CA GLU A 136 14.17 -0.62 20.77
C GLU A 136 12.90 0.13 21.19
N SER A 137 12.83 1.43 20.88
CA SER A 137 11.74 2.31 21.37
C SER A 137 10.50 2.31 20.45
N ASP A 138 10.71 2.21 19.14
CA ASP A 138 9.65 2.22 18.12
C ASP A 138 10.04 1.36 16.90
N PRO A 139 10.05 0.02 17.07
CA PRO A 139 10.45 -0.90 15.99
C PRO A 139 9.58 -0.78 14.74
N GLY A 140 8.32 -0.37 14.89
CA GLY A 140 7.39 -0.20 13.76
C GLY A 140 7.73 0.95 12.83
N ALA A 141 8.53 1.92 13.29
CA ALA A 141 8.99 3.04 12.49
C ALA A 141 10.38 2.83 11.86
N CYS A 142 10.99 1.66 12.08
CA CYS A 142 12.32 1.36 11.58
C CYS A 142 12.32 0.80 10.16
N HIS A 143 13.22 1.30 9.32
CA HIS A 143 13.39 0.86 7.94
C HIS A 143 14.70 0.07 7.77
N ALA A 144 14.64 -0.87 6.86
CA ALA A 144 15.77 -1.70 6.47
C ALA A 144 16.61 -1.04 5.37
N VAL A 145 17.92 -1.25 5.38
CA VAL A 145 18.77 -1.00 4.21
C VAL A 145 18.62 -2.19 3.26
N ALA A 146 17.49 -2.19 2.57
CA ALA A 146 17.11 -3.20 1.61
C ALA A 146 16.44 -2.53 0.40
N TYR A 147 16.58 -3.14 -0.75
CA TYR A 147 15.99 -2.65 -1.99
C TYR A 147 15.72 -3.78 -2.96
N ASP A 148 14.64 -3.63 -3.72
CA ASP A 148 14.29 -4.52 -4.82
C ASP A 148 14.32 -3.73 -6.13
N ILE A 149 14.82 -4.36 -7.19
CA ILE A 149 14.61 -3.89 -8.55
C ILE A 149 13.44 -4.65 -9.17
N VAL A 150 12.49 -3.88 -9.67
CA VAL A 150 11.27 -4.41 -10.29
C VAL A 150 11.25 -4.03 -11.76
N LEU A 151 10.96 -5.01 -12.62
CA LEU A 151 10.75 -4.81 -14.05
C LEU A 151 9.31 -5.21 -14.39
N ASN A 152 8.53 -4.28 -14.93
CA ASN A 152 7.14 -4.49 -15.37
C ASN A 152 6.25 -5.17 -14.31
N GLY A 153 6.45 -4.82 -13.04
CA GLY A 153 5.69 -5.38 -11.91
C GLY A 153 6.20 -6.74 -11.39
N VAL A 154 7.30 -7.25 -11.95
CA VAL A 154 7.96 -8.48 -11.48
C VAL A 154 9.26 -8.11 -10.77
N ARG A 155 9.45 -8.59 -9.54
CA ARG A 155 10.72 -8.44 -8.83
C ARG A 155 11.81 -9.23 -9.55
N TRP A 156 12.81 -8.52 -10.05
CA TRP A 156 13.89 -9.09 -10.82
C TRP A 156 15.10 -9.45 -9.97
N ALA A 157 15.45 -8.58 -9.03
CA ALA A 157 16.48 -8.84 -8.04
C ALA A 157 16.15 -8.13 -6.72
N ALA A 158 16.70 -8.65 -5.64
CA ALA A 158 16.60 -8.09 -4.30
C ALA A 158 17.99 -8.07 -3.67
N ALA A 159 18.30 -7.01 -2.93
CA ALA A 159 19.50 -6.93 -2.15
C ALA A 159 19.25 -6.28 -0.79
N ARG A 160 20.07 -6.62 0.18
CA ARG A 160 20.07 -6.05 1.52
C ARG A 160 21.47 -5.94 2.07
N CYS A 161 21.71 -4.91 2.85
CA CYS A 161 22.92 -4.83 3.66
C CYS A 161 22.74 -5.66 4.94
N VAL A 162 23.79 -6.39 5.31
CA VAL A 162 23.79 -7.22 6.52
C VAL A 162 24.64 -6.52 7.58
N SER A 163 24.09 -6.40 8.78
CA SER A 163 24.79 -5.83 9.92
C SER A 163 25.93 -6.76 10.37
N THR A 164 27.12 -6.19 10.50
CA THR A 164 28.29 -6.85 11.10
C THR A 164 28.40 -6.57 12.60
N THR A 165 27.64 -5.62 13.14
CA THR A 165 27.69 -5.21 14.54
C THR A 165 26.87 -6.15 15.44
N PRO A 166 27.43 -6.62 16.58
CA PRO A 166 26.72 -7.50 17.51
C PRO A 166 25.41 -6.92 18.06
N LEU A 167 25.37 -5.63 18.34
CA LEU A 167 24.19 -4.92 18.89
C LEU A 167 22.95 -5.06 17.98
N CYS A 168 23.13 -4.88 16.69
CA CYS A 168 22.03 -4.98 15.73
C CYS A 168 21.51 -6.42 15.61
N ARG A 169 22.41 -7.40 15.71
CA ARG A 169 22.05 -8.82 15.70
C ARG A 169 21.26 -9.22 16.96
N ILE A 170 21.60 -8.67 18.12
CA ILE A 170 20.91 -8.94 19.39
C ILE A 170 19.50 -8.34 19.34
N ALA A 171 19.33 -7.09 18.95
CA ALA A 171 18.03 -6.44 18.85
C ALA A 171 17.05 -7.17 17.89
N CYS A 172 17.57 -7.73 16.79
CA CYS A 172 16.77 -8.49 15.83
C CYS A 172 16.53 -9.96 16.20
N SER A 173 17.36 -10.54 17.06
CA SER A 173 17.29 -11.96 17.43
C SER A 173 16.74 -12.22 18.83
N THR A 174 16.70 -11.21 19.69
CA THR A 174 16.12 -11.34 21.03
C THR A 174 14.61 -11.16 20.95
N PRO A 175 13.79 -12.07 21.50
CA PRO A 175 12.37 -11.84 21.67
C PRO A 175 12.16 -10.84 22.80
N SER A 176 12.46 -9.57 22.57
CA SER A 176 12.12 -8.51 23.51
C SER A 176 10.61 -8.30 23.45
N ALA A 177 9.95 -8.44 24.59
CA ALA A 177 8.58 -8.04 24.80
C ALA A 177 8.49 -6.49 24.73
N LEU A 178 8.66 -5.92 23.55
CA LEU A 178 8.45 -4.50 23.34
C LEU A 178 6.93 -4.26 23.28
N PRO A 179 6.38 -3.46 24.21
CA PRO A 179 4.95 -3.22 24.27
C PRO A 179 4.47 -2.51 22.99
N ARG A 180 3.33 -2.95 22.48
CA ARG A 180 2.63 -2.31 21.37
C ARG A 180 2.31 -0.86 21.71
N ARG A 181 3.02 0.13 21.17
CA ARG A 181 2.51 1.49 21.14
C ARG A 181 1.40 1.52 20.09
N ARG A 182 0.16 1.68 20.54
CA ARG A 182 -0.95 2.03 19.65
C ARG A 182 -0.58 3.31 18.90
N PRO A 183 -0.79 3.38 17.57
CA PRO A 183 -0.66 4.65 16.88
C PRO A 183 -1.60 5.64 17.55
N ALA A 184 -1.08 6.81 17.88
CA ALA A 184 -1.87 7.89 18.42
C ALA A 184 -3.02 8.15 17.43
N ARG A 185 -4.27 8.06 17.91
CA ARG A 185 -5.42 8.51 17.14
C ARG A 185 -5.15 9.97 16.80
N ALA A 186 -5.03 10.29 15.51
CA ALA A 186 -5.10 11.67 15.08
C ALA A 186 -6.43 12.22 15.61
N SER A 187 -6.34 13.10 16.60
CA SER A 187 -7.49 13.87 17.06
C SER A 187 -7.87 14.80 15.91
N ALA A 188 -9.02 14.49 15.27
CA ALA A 188 -9.67 15.47 14.43
C ALA A 188 -10.09 16.64 15.33
N SER A 189 -9.51 17.79 15.08
CA SER A 189 -10.00 19.11 15.50
C SER A 189 -10.36 19.90 14.27
#